data_23b5137d21218022363c02a5dd300e90
#
_entry.id   23b5137d21218022363c02a5dd300e90
#
_cell.length_a   1.000
_cell.length_b   1.000
_cell.length_c   1.000
_cell.angle_alpha   90.00
_cell.angle_beta   90.00
_cell.angle_gamma   90.00
#
_symmetry.space_group_name_H-M   'P 1'
#
loop_
_entity.id
_entity.type
_entity.pdbx_description
1 polymer ?
#
loop_
_entity_poly.entity_id
_entity_poly.type
_entity_poly.pdbx_seq_one_letter_code
_entity_poly.pdbx_strand_id
1 'polypeptide(L)'
;MTTTALQALLDILDDEGVDRVFGNPGTTELPFTEALAGREAPEYVLGVQEAAVVAMADGYARATGRPAFVNLHVAAGTANGLIGMLNARRSRTPLVVVAGQQDQRHLLQDPMLSGDLVALASGAAKHAQEVHRPQDLPVVLRRAFALAQRPPQGPVFVCVPMDVLDDDTPVEVPARSPMVPPGAAAGLDRAAALLAAADRPAIIAGDGVGRDGAVGALVRVAEALGAVTYHQPMNDCLDFPGSHPLYAGPLPPVNAGIHKALLGHDALLIAGCRAFAPHH
;
A
#
# COMPACT_ATOMS: atom_id res chain seq x y z
N MET A 1 0.36 12.62 27.23
CA MET A 1 -0.32 11.77 28.23
C MET A 1 0.24 10.38 28.10
N THR A 2 0.52 9.70 29.20
CA THR A 2 0.94 8.29 29.16
C THR A 2 -0.29 7.41 29.11
N THR A 3 -0.22 6.34 28.32
CA THR A 3 -1.31 5.38 28.09
C THR A 3 -0.70 3.96 28.01
N THR A 4 -1.50 2.91 27.90
CA THR A 4 -1.00 1.55 27.62
C THR A 4 -0.67 1.36 26.13
N ALA A 5 0.09 0.31 25.81
CA ALA A 5 0.42 -0.01 24.41
C ALA A 5 -0.83 -0.28 23.57
N LEU A 6 -1.81 -0.98 24.12
CA LEU A 6 -3.10 -1.25 23.48
C LEU A 6 -3.87 0.04 23.20
N GLN A 7 -4.01 0.94 24.21
CA GLN A 7 -4.69 2.21 24.00
C GLN A 7 -3.94 3.11 23.00
N ALA A 8 -2.60 3.10 23.05
CA ALA A 8 -1.78 3.83 22.07
C ALA A 8 -2.00 3.33 20.62
N LEU A 9 -2.20 2.01 20.43
CA LEU A 9 -2.58 1.45 19.13
C LEU A 9 -3.91 2.06 18.66
N LEU A 10 -4.93 2.08 19.51
CA LEU A 10 -6.24 2.65 19.17
C LEU A 10 -6.15 4.15 18.86
N ASP A 11 -5.45 4.91 19.70
CA ASP A 11 -5.24 6.36 19.48
C ASP A 11 -4.53 6.64 18.16
N ILE A 12 -3.58 5.77 17.76
CA ILE A 12 -2.88 5.89 16.48
C ILE A 12 -3.83 5.58 15.32
N LEU A 13 -4.68 4.55 15.43
CA LEU A 13 -5.67 4.25 14.39
C LEU A 13 -6.62 5.44 14.18
N ASP A 14 -7.10 6.06 15.26
CA ASP A 14 -7.94 7.24 15.20
C ASP A 14 -7.22 8.43 14.54
N ASP A 15 -5.99 8.74 14.93
CA ASP A 15 -5.17 9.81 14.38
C ASP A 15 -4.81 9.61 12.89
N GLU A 16 -4.62 8.35 12.46
CA GLU A 16 -4.37 8.02 11.06
C GLU A 16 -5.65 7.96 10.21
N GLY A 17 -6.80 8.12 10.85
CA GLY A 17 -8.12 8.13 10.21
C GLY A 17 -8.54 6.75 9.72
N VAL A 18 -8.14 5.71 10.45
CA VAL A 18 -8.55 4.33 10.16
C VAL A 18 -9.99 4.13 10.64
N ASP A 19 -10.90 3.99 9.72
CA ASP A 19 -12.32 3.76 9.99
C ASP A 19 -12.73 2.29 9.88
N ARG A 20 -11.83 1.43 9.33
CA ARG A 20 -12.02 -0.03 9.21
C ARG A 20 -10.76 -0.80 9.48
N VAL A 21 -10.92 -1.89 10.25
CA VAL A 21 -9.93 -2.94 10.44
C VAL A 21 -10.39 -4.18 9.68
N PHE A 22 -9.60 -4.67 8.75
CA PHE A 22 -9.89 -5.91 8.05
C PHE A 22 -9.13 -7.05 8.75
N GLY A 23 -9.83 -8.12 9.17
CA GLY A 23 -9.13 -9.12 9.94
C GLY A 23 -9.80 -10.49 10.00
N ASN A 24 -8.99 -11.46 10.43
CA ASN A 24 -9.38 -12.77 10.90
C ASN A 24 -8.60 -13.04 12.19
N PRO A 25 -9.14 -12.64 13.36
CA PRO A 25 -8.40 -12.68 14.62
C PRO A 25 -8.41 -14.07 15.25
N GLY A 26 -7.44 -14.29 16.10
CA GLY A 26 -7.42 -15.43 17.01
C GLY A 26 -7.16 -14.97 18.46
N THR A 27 -6.64 -15.87 19.28
CA THR A 27 -6.46 -15.62 20.72
C THR A 27 -5.43 -14.54 21.03
N THR A 28 -4.40 -14.37 20.21
CA THR A 28 -3.37 -13.33 20.40
C THR A 28 -3.85 -11.93 20.10
N GLU A 29 -4.96 -11.79 19.39
CA GLU A 29 -5.57 -10.50 19.04
C GLU A 29 -6.78 -10.16 19.91
N LEU A 30 -7.17 -11.03 20.87
CA LEU A 30 -8.32 -10.79 21.75
C LEU A 30 -8.29 -9.44 22.48
N PRO A 31 -7.15 -8.99 23.07
CA PRO A 31 -7.12 -7.69 23.73
C PRO A 31 -7.49 -6.54 22.77
N PHE A 32 -7.00 -6.59 21.52
CA PHE A 32 -7.31 -5.59 20.52
C PHE A 32 -8.78 -5.65 20.08
N THR A 33 -9.31 -6.84 19.80
CA THR A 33 -10.71 -6.98 19.37
C THR A 33 -11.71 -6.64 20.49
N GLU A 34 -11.38 -6.96 21.74
CA GLU A 34 -12.17 -6.59 22.90
C GLU A 34 -12.18 -5.06 23.09
N ALA A 35 -11.03 -4.42 22.93
CA ALA A 35 -10.92 -2.96 23.03
C ALA A 35 -11.67 -2.21 21.93
N LEU A 36 -11.95 -2.85 20.79
CA LEU A 36 -12.82 -2.32 19.74
C LEU A 36 -14.31 -2.49 20.06
N ALA A 37 -14.67 -3.41 20.94
CA ALA A 37 -16.06 -3.65 21.29
C ALA A 37 -16.69 -2.40 21.92
N GLY A 38 -17.83 -1.97 21.39
CA GLY A 38 -18.53 -0.78 21.87
C GLY A 38 -17.98 0.55 21.36
N ARG A 39 -16.95 0.57 20.53
CA ARG A 39 -16.51 1.76 19.78
C ARG A 39 -17.31 1.90 18.48
N GLU A 40 -17.59 3.14 18.07
CA GLU A 40 -18.21 3.41 16.76
C GLU A 40 -17.22 3.24 15.60
N ALA A 41 -15.95 3.49 15.85
CA ALA A 41 -14.85 3.35 14.89
C ALA A 41 -13.55 2.92 15.60
N PRO A 42 -12.66 2.19 14.91
CA PRO A 42 -12.86 1.60 13.58
C PRO A 42 -13.82 0.39 13.59
N GLU A 43 -14.61 0.23 12.51
CA GLU A 43 -15.41 -0.97 12.29
C GLU A 43 -14.53 -2.17 12.00
N TYR A 44 -14.75 -3.30 12.67
CA TYR A 44 -14.02 -4.54 12.38
C TYR A 44 -14.72 -5.35 11.28
N VAL A 45 -14.10 -5.43 10.11
CA VAL A 45 -14.58 -6.19 8.96
C VAL A 45 -13.99 -7.60 9.05
N LEU A 46 -14.78 -8.53 9.57
CA LEU A 46 -14.38 -9.93 9.73
C LEU A 46 -14.38 -10.66 8.39
N GLY A 47 -13.26 -11.27 8.05
CA GLY A 47 -13.14 -12.24 6.96
C GLY A 47 -12.85 -13.62 7.51
N VAL A 48 -13.29 -14.65 6.81
CA VAL A 48 -13.11 -16.05 7.23
C VAL A 48 -11.86 -16.70 6.62
N GLN A 49 -11.06 -15.90 5.89
CA GLN A 49 -9.82 -16.37 5.27
C GLN A 49 -8.92 -15.16 4.95
N GLU A 50 -7.66 -15.22 5.34
CA GLU A 50 -6.75 -14.05 5.38
C GLU A 50 -6.36 -13.53 4.01
N ALA A 51 -6.28 -14.36 2.97
CA ALA A 51 -6.05 -13.87 1.61
C ALA A 51 -7.20 -12.97 1.15
N ALA A 52 -8.46 -13.32 1.49
CA ALA A 52 -9.62 -12.48 1.22
C ALA A 52 -9.60 -11.20 2.07
N VAL A 53 -9.22 -11.29 3.35
CA VAL A 53 -9.06 -10.15 4.26
C VAL A 53 -8.10 -9.12 3.67
N VAL A 54 -6.89 -9.55 3.27
CA VAL A 54 -5.90 -8.64 2.69
C VAL A 54 -6.36 -8.09 1.35
N ALA A 55 -7.08 -8.89 0.53
CA ALA A 55 -7.63 -8.41 -0.75
C ALA A 55 -8.74 -7.36 -0.55
N MET A 56 -9.60 -7.52 0.47
CA MET A 56 -10.60 -6.49 0.84
C MET A 56 -9.91 -5.18 1.25
N ALA A 57 -8.88 -5.26 2.09
CA ALA A 57 -8.08 -4.12 2.51
C ALA A 57 -7.36 -3.43 1.33
N ASP A 58 -6.81 -4.22 0.38
CA ASP A 58 -6.21 -3.70 -0.85
C ASP A 58 -7.23 -2.91 -1.68
N GLY A 59 -8.41 -3.50 -1.93
CA GLY A 59 -9.49 -2.81 -2.64
C GLY A 59 -9.96 -1.53 -1.96
N TYR A 60 -10.12 -1.58 -0.63
CA TYR A 60 -10.48 -0.42 0.17
C TYR A 60 -9.43 0.70 0.09
N ALA A 61 -8.15 0.39 0.27
CA ALA A 61 -7.08 1.38 0.20
C ALA A 61 -6.98 2.03 -1.19
N ARG A 62 -7.18 1.26 -2.26
CA ARG A 62 -7.23 1.79 -3.63
C ARG A 62 -8.41 2.73 -3.85
N ALA A 63 -9.58 2.37 -3.36
CA ALA A 63 -10.80 3.16 -3.54
C ALA A 63 -10.77 4.48 -2.76
N THR A 64 -10.16 4.47 -1.56
CA THR A 64 -10.14 5.63 -0.66
C THR A 64 -8.89 6.49 -0.81
N GLY A 65 -7.81 5.96 -1.40
CA GLY A 65 -6.50 6.61 -1.44
C GLY A 65 -5.80 6.68 -0.07
N ARG A 66 -6.33 5.99 0.95
CA ARG A 66 -5.81 5.97 2.32
C ARG A 66 -5.21 4.61 2.65
N PRO A 67 -4.24 4.52 3.60
CA PRO A 67 -3.75 3.24 4.04
C PRO A 67 -4.86 2.44 4.74
N ALA A 68 -4.97 1.14 4.44
CA ALA A 68 -5.86 0.24 5.15
C ALA A 68 -5.09 -0.51 6.24
N PHE A 69 -5.79 -0.81 7.35
CA PHE A 69 -5.25 -1.58 8.46
C PHE A 69 -5.78 -3.01 8.41
N VAL A 70 -4.85 -3.96 8.55
CA VAL A 70 -5.13 -5.41 8.50
C VAL A 70 -4.66 -6.06 9.78
N ASN A 71 -5.49 -6.93 10.34
CA ASN A 71 -5.18 -7.71 11.54
C ASN A 71 -5.24 -9.20 11.24
N LEU A 72 -4.10 -9.90 11.36
CA LEU A 72 -3.93 -11.31 11.05
C LEU A 72 -3.55 -12.10 12.32
N HIS A 73 -3.84 -13.41 12.31
CA HIS A 73 -3.55 -14.29 13.42
C HIS A 73 -2.24 -15.06 13.20
N VAL A 74 -1.22 -14.73 13.97
CA VAL A 74 0.07 -15.43 14.11
C VAL A 74 0.69 -15.91 12.77
N ALA A 75 1.49 -16.97 12.78
CA ALA A 75 2.18 -17.47 11.59
C ALA A 75 1.21 -17.99 10.52
N ALA A 76 0.15 -18.68 10.91
CA ALA A 76 -0.81 -19.26 9.96
C ALA A 76 -1.57 -18.16 9.20
N GLY A 77 -2.10 -17.15 9.90
CA GLY A 77 -2.79 -16.03 9.27
C GLY A 77 -1.85 -15.19 8.43
N THR A 78 -0.61 -14.97 8.90
CA THR A 78 0.43 -14.28 8.12
C THR A 78 0.69 -15.03 6.82
N ALA A 79 0.93 -16.34 6.87
CA ALA A 79 1.21 -17.17 5.68
C ALA A 79 0.04 -17.13 4.67
N ASN A 80 -1.20 -17.25 5.12
CA ASN A 80 -2.39 -17.12 4.29
C ASN A 80 -2.56 -15.73 3.67
N GLY A 81 -2.16 -14.67 4.39
CA GLY A 81 -2.24 -13.29 3.93
C GLY A 81 -1.18 -12.88 2.89
N LEU A 82 -0.09 -13.65 2.75
CA LEU A 82 1.05 -13.29 1.90
C LEU A 82 0.66 -13.04 0.45
N ILE A 83 -0.26 -13.80 -0.12
CA ILE A 83 -0.68 -13.62 -1.52
C ILE A 83 -1.31 -12.24 -1.74
N GLY A 84 -2.16 -11.81 -0.81
CA GLY A 84 -2.74 -10.46 -0.83
C GLY A 84 -1.68 -9.38 -0.67
N MET A 85 -0.73 -9.57 0.26
CA MET A 85 0.39 -8.63 0.46
C MET A 85 1.29 -8.52 -0.78
N LEU A 86 1.60 -9.63 -1.45
CA LEU A 86 2.37 -9.63 -2.71
C LEU A 86 1.65 -8.81 -3.79
N ASN A 87 0.34 -8.96 -3.94
CA ASN A 87 -0.47 -8.18 -4.86
C ASN A 87 -0.45 -6.69 -4.49
N ALA A 88 -0.71 -6.36 -3.22
CA ALA A 88 -0.67 -4.98 -2.73
C ALA A 88 0.72 -4.33 -2.93
N ARG A 89 1.81 -5.09 -2.71
CA ARG A 89 3.16 -4.60 -2.98
C ARG A 89 3.38 -4.31 -4.45
N ARG A 90 2.93 -5.20 -5.34
CA ARG A 90 3.03 -5.01 -6.79
C ARG A 90 2.21 -3.82 -7.25
N SER A 91 1.01 -3.67 -6.72
CA SER A 91 0.10 -2.56 -7.03
C SER A 91 0.43 -1.28 -6.27
N ARG A 92 1.47 -1.28 -5.41
CA ARG A 92 1.85 -0.14 -4.58
C ARG A 92 0.69 0.38 -3.72
N THR A 93 -0.09 -0.53 -3.17
CA THR A 93 -1.21 -0.19 -2.28
C THR A 93 -0.71 -0.06 -0.85
N PRO A 94 -0.96 1.06 -0.17
CA PRO A 94 -0.52 1.24 1.21
C PRO A 94 -1.36 0.40 2.16
N LEU A 95 -0.75 -0.58 2.81
CA LEU A 95 -1.35 -1.39 3.86
C LEU A 95 -0.46 -1.38 5.09
N VAL A 96 -1.06 -1.31 6.28
CA VAL A 96 -0.42 -1.62 7.55
C VAL A 96 -0.99 -2.96 8.03
N VAL A 97 -0.17 -3.99 7.97
CA VAL A 97 -0.56 -5.36 8.32
C VAL A 97 0.04 -5.71 9.67
N VAL A 98 -0.79 -5.92 10.66
CA VAL A 98 -0.39 -6.34 12.01
C VAL A 98 -0.78 -7.80 12.20
N ALA A 99 0.14 -8.61 12.70
CA ALA A 99 -0.16 -9.97 13.12
C ALA A 99 0.27 -10.17 14.57
N GLY A 100 -0.55 -10.84 15.34
CA GLY A 100 -0.18 -11.27 16.68
C GLY A 100 0.95 -12.30 16.65
N GLN A 101 1.63 -12.44 17.77
CA GLN A 101 2.62 -13.47 18.03
C GLN A 101 2.35 -14.04 19.41
N GLN A 102 2.79 -15.25 19.64
CA GLN A 102 2.76 -15.84 20.98
C GLN A 102 3.59 -15.03 21.96
N ASP A 103 3.28 -15.17 23.25
CA ASP A 103 4.00 -14.50 24.35
C ASP A 103 5.50 -14.78 24.26
N GLN A 104 6.30 -13.73 24.27
CA GLN A 104 7.76 -13.78 24.12
C GLN A 104 8.43 -14.69 25.14
N ARG A 105 7.86 -14.81 26.35
CA ARG A 105 8.34 -15.69 27.42
C ARG A 105 8.24 -17.17 27.09
N HIS A 106 7.39 -17.53 26.11
CA HIS A 106 7.13 -18.90 25.69
C HIS A 106 7.71 -19.25 24.32
N LEU A 107 8.17 -18.28 23.53
CA LEU A 107 8.66 -18.53 22.17
C LEU A 107 9.79 -19.56 22.11
N LEU A 108 10.67 -19.61 23.10
CA LEU A 108 11.75 -20.59 23.19
C LEU A 108 11.23 -22.04 23.28
N GLN A 109 9.98 -22.24 23.69
CA GLN A 109 9.34 -23.56 23.84
C GLN A 109 8.62 -23.99 22.56
N ASP A 110 8.75 -23.23 21.47
CA ASP A 110 8.11 -23.47 20.17
C ASP A 110 6.59 -23.70 20.30
N PRO A 111 5.85 -22.74 20.88
CA PRO A 111 4.40 -22.90 21.07
C PRO A 111 3.68 -23.02 19.73
N MET A 112 2.54 -23.71 19.74
CA MET A 112 1.71 -23.88 18.55
C MET A 112 1.41 -22.54 17.87
N LEU A 113 1.51 -22.51 16.55
CA LEU A 113 1.28 -21.33 15.68
C LEU A 113 2.34 -20.22 15.80
N SER A 114 3.39 -20.40 16.60
CA SER A 114 4.55 -19.49 16.55
C SER A 114 5.33 -19.63 15.23
N GLY A 115 6.20 -18.70 14.97
CA GLY A 115 7.09 -18.74 13.80
C GLY A 115 7.88 -17.44 13.63
N ASP A 116 8.79 -17.43 12.68
CA ASP A 116 9.46 -16.20 12.26
C ASP A 116 8.55 -15.43 11.27
N LEU A 117 7.62 -14.64 11.84
CA LEU A 117 6.65 -13.89 11.06
C LEU A 117 7.31 -12.79 10.23
N VAL A 118 8.40 -12.22 10.72
CA VAL A 118 9.17 -11.20 10.00
C VAL A 118 9.81 -11.80 8.76
N ALA A 119 10.44 -12.97 8.88
CA ALA A 119 11.00 -13.67 7.72
C ALA A 119 9.90 -14.06 6.71
N LEU A 120 8.76 -14.59 7.18
CA LEU A 120 7.61 -14.90 6.32
C LEU A 120 7.13 -13.68 5.52
N ALA A 121 6.94 -12.55 6.17
CA ALA A 121 6.39 -11.34 5.55
C ALA A 121 7.39 -10.56 4.70
N SER A 122 8.70 -10.69 4.93
CA SER A 122 9.76 -9.87 4.29
C SER A 122 9.74 -9.91 2.77
N GLY A 123 9.38 -11.05 2.18
CA GLY A 123 9.26 -11.19 0.71
C GLY A 123 8.05 -10.47 0.11
N ALA A 124 7.00 -10.30 0.90
CA ALA A 124 5.72 -9.72 0.47
C ALA A 124 5.53 -8.27 0.93
N ALA A 125 6.15 -7.86 2.02
CA ALA A 125 6.07 -6.51 2.57
C ALA A 125 7.19 -5.59 2.04
N LYS A 126 6.94 -4.29 2.06
CA LYS A 126 7.94 -3.25 1.82
C LYS A 126 8.92 -3.14 3.01
N HIS A 127 8.41 -3.39 4.20
CA HIS A 127 9.15 -3.45 5.46
C HIS A 127 8.43 -4.41 6.38
N ALA A 128 9.19 -5.18 7.16
CA ALA A 128 8.66 -6.09 8.16
C ALA A 128 9.46 -5.94 9.45
N GLN A 129 8.78 -5.91 10.60
CA GLN A 129 9.41 -5.67 11.90
C GLN A 129 8.58 -6.34 13.00
N GLU A 130 9.23 -6.81 14.05
CA GLU A 130 8.61 -7.27 15.29
C GLU A 130 8.79 -6.23 16.39
N VAL A 131 7.78 -6.11 17.24
CA VAL A 131 7.80 -5.26 18.45
C VAL A 131 8.18 -6.13 19.63
N HIS A 132 9.20 -5.70 20.39
CA HIS A 132 9.69 -6.49 21.54
C HIS A 132 9.30 -5.91 22.90
N ARG A 133 8.91 -4.63 22.94
CA ARG A 133 8.55 -3.94 24.20
C ARG A 133 7.32 -3.04 23.97
N PRO A 134 6.45 -2.90 24.98
CA PRO A 134 5.28 -2.01 24.90
C PRO A 134 5.63 -0.59 24.44
N GLN A 135 6.75 -0.04 24.93
CA GLN A 135 7.20 1.33 24.62
C GLN A 135 7.55 1.54 23.15
N ASP A 136 7.91 0.46 22.43
CA ASP A 136 8.31 0.54 21.03
C ASP A 136 7.09 0.53 20.09
N LEU A 137 5.95 -0.03 20.52
CA LEU A 137 4.75 -0.19 19.67
C LEU A 137 4.26 1.12 19.03
N PRO A 138 4.11 2.24 19.78
CA PRO A 138 3.61 3.49 19.18
C PRO A 138 4.55 4.03 18.10
N VAL A 139 5.86 3.95 18.32
CA VAL A 139 6.87 4.40 17.34
C VAL A 139 6.86 3.52 16.10
N VAL A 140 6.77 2.19 16.28
CA VAL A 140 6.73 1.22 15.18
C VAL A 140 5.49 1.41 14.34
N LEU A 141 4.31 1.61 14.95
CA LEU A 141 3.05 1.84 14.23
C LEU A 141 3.08 3.14 13.44
N ARG A 142 3.52 4.27 14.05
CA ARG A 142 3.68 5.53 13.32
C ARG A 142 4.62 5.40 12.12
N ARG A 143 5.73 4.69 12.31
CA ARG A 143 6.67 4.37 11.22
C ARG A 143 6.01 3.51 10.15
N ALA A 144 5.22 2.52 10.54
CA ALA A 144 4.52 1.63 9.60
C ALA A 144 3.57 2.41 8.68
N PHE A 145 2.74 3.29 9.24
CA PHE A 145 1.85 4.17 8.46
C PHE A 145 2.63 5.10 7.54
N ALA A 146 3.68 5.74 8.05
CA ALA A 146 4.52 6.63 7.24
C ALA A 146 5.22 5.87 6.09
N LEU A 147 5.76 4.69 6.34
CA LEU A 147 6.42 3.86 5.33
C LEU A 147 5.44 3.32 4.30
N ALA A 148 4.24 2.88 4.71
CA ALA A 148 3.23 2.38 3.79
C ALA A 148 2.82 3.45 2.77
N GLN A 149 2.67 4.68 3.21
CA GLN A 149 2.24 5.83 2.39
C GLN A 149 3.39 6.45 1.57
N ARG A 150 4.63 6.32 2.01
CA ARG A 150 5.77 6.92 1.31
C ARG A 150 6.04 6.21 -0.03
N PRO A 151 6.12 6.95 -1.17
CA PRO A 151 6.43 6.34 -2.45
C PRO A 151 7.82 5.65 -2.49
N PRO A 152 7.94 4.51 -3.18
CA PRO A 152 6.84 3.71 -3.70
C PRO A 152 5.99 3.12 -2.57
N GLN A 153 4.68 3.38 -2.58
CA GLN A 153 3.75 2.87 -1.56
C GLN A 153 3.75 1.33 -1.53
N GLY A 154 3.28 0.75 -0.44
CA GLY A 154 3.20 -0.71 -0.32
C GLY A 154 2.89 -1.19 1.09
N PRO A 155 2.65 -2.49 1.28
CA PRO A 155 2.36 -3.07 2.58
C PRO A 155 3.57 -3.02 3.51
N VAL A 156 3.31 -2.67 4.77
CA VAL A 156 4.26 -2.77 5.89
C VAL A 156 3.70 -3.74 6.89
N PHE A 157 4.53 -4.67 7.33
CA PHE A 157 4.16 -5.71 8.28
C PHE A 157 4.75 -5.44 9.66
N VAL A 158 3.92 -5.61 10.69
CA VAL A 158 4.31 -5.47 12.10
C VAL A 158 3.85 -6.70 12.87
N CYS A 159 4.78 -7.42 13.44
CA CYS A 159 4.50 -8.52 14.37
C CYS A 159 4.41 -7.96 15.79
N VAL A 160 3.32 -8.27 16.49
CA VAL A 160 3.07 -7.76 17.85
C VAL A 160 2.77 -8.95 18.77
N PRO A 161 3.74 -9.35 19.63
CA PRO A 161 3.51 -10.38 20.62
C PRO A 161 2.38 -10.01 21.58
N MET A 162 1.59 -11.01 22.00
CA MET A 162 0.43 -10.79 22.85
C MET A 162 0.75 -10.12 24.19
N ASP A 163 1.90 -10.47 24.79
CA ASP A 163 2.37 -9.86 26.04
C ASP A 163 2.68 -8.35 25.91
N VAL A 164 2.98 -7.87 24.71
CA VAL A 164 3.15 -6.42 24.43
C VAL A 164 1.80 -5.67 24.54
N LEU A 165 0.69 -6.28 24.13
CA LEU A 165 -0.64 -5.68 24.21
C LEU A 165 -1.25 -5.81 25.60
N ASP A 166 -0.88 -6.87 26.34
CA ASP A 166 -1.39 -7.13 27.69
C ASP A 166 -0.61 -6.37 28.79
N ASP A 167 0.49 -5.72 28.44
CA ASP A 167 1.36 -5.03 29.39
C ASP A 167 0.81 -3.63 29.72
N ASP A 168 0.64 -3.35 31.03
CA ASP A 168 0.14 -2.07 31.53
C ASP A 168 1.25 -1.00 31.65
N THR A 169 2.47 -1.28 31.16
CA THR A 169 3.57 -0.30 31.18
C THR A 169 3.17 0.96 30.44
N PRO A 170 3.32 2.14 31.07
CA PRO A 170 2.99 3.40 30.42
C PRO A 170 3.87 3.67 29.20
N VAL A 171 3.22 4.08 28.10
CA VAL A 171 3.87 4.45 26.86
C VAL A 171 3.53 5.88 26.44
N GLU A 172 4.34 6.48 25.60
CA GLU A 172 4.09 7.78 24.98
C GLU A 172 3.69 7.59 23.52
N VAL A 173 2.63 8.28 23.08
CA VAL A 173 2.22 8.27 21.68
C VAL A 173 2.91 9.41 20.94
N PRO A 174 3.82 9.13 19.98
CA PRO A 174 4.46 10.18 19.21
C PRO A 174 3.45 10.85 18.28
N ALA A 175 3.62 12.15 18.09
CA ALA A 175 2.82 12.89 17.12
C ALA A 175 2.94 12.32 15.71
N ARG A 176 1.88 12.44 14.93
CA ARG A 176 1.88 12.06 13.52
C ARG A 176 2.88 12.92 12.74
N SER A 177 3.76 12.28 11.98
CA SER A 177 4.66 12.99 11.06
C SER A 177 3.90 13.45 9.82
N PRO A 178 4.01 14.72 9.42
CA PRO A 178 3.38 15.18 8.19
C PRO A 178 4.02 14.50 6.98
N MET A 179 3.19 14.04 6.05
CA MET A 179 3.65 13.57 4.75
C MET A 179 3.90 14.78 3.86
N VAL A 180 5.16 15.05 3.55
CA VAL A 180 5.53 16.11 2.62
C VAL A 180 5.53 15.52 1.20
N PRO A 181 4.65 15.99 0.29
CA PRO A 181 4.67 15.54 -1.08
C PRO A 181 6.00 15.95 -1.76
N PRO A 182 6.49 15.15 -2.71
CA PRO A 182 7.68 15.53 -3.48
C PRO A 182 7.44 16.87 -4.19
N GLY A 183 8.48 17.69 -4.25
CA GLY A 183 8.42 18.94 -4.99
C GLY A 183 8.30 18.74 -6.50
N ALA A 184 8.11 19.83 -7.24
CA ALA A 184 8.05 19.80 -8.69
C ALA A 184 9.34 19.20 -9.30
N ALA A 185 9.19 18.40 -10.37
CA ALA A 185 10.32 17.84 -11.08
C ALA A 185 11.16 18.95 -11.74
N ALA A 186 12.48 18.79 -11.75
CA ALA A 186 13.38 19.65 -12.49
C ALA A 186 13.39 19.28 -14.00
N GLY A 187 13.74 20.24 -14.86
CA GLY A 187 13.94 20.00 -16.28
C GLY A 187 12.66 19.86 -17.11
N LEU A 188 11.50 20.30 -16.58
CA LEU A 188 10.22 20.26 -17.30
C LEU A 188 10.24 21.06 -18.60
N ASP A 189 10.92 22.21 -18.65
CA ASP A 189 11.04 23.02 -19.88
C ASP A 189 11.73 22.26 -21.00
N ARG A 190 12.77 21.49 -20.67
CA ARG A 190 13.47 20.63 -21.65
C ARG A 190 12.58 19.51 -22.16
N ALA A 191 11.82 18.86 -21.28
CA ALA A 191 10.87 17.82 -21.65
C ALA A 191 9.74 18.38 -22.54
N ALA A 192 9.19 19.53 -22.18
CA ALA A 192 8.18 20.24 -22.97
C ALA A 192 8.69 20.60 -24.36
N ALA A 193 9.93 21.15 -24.47
CA ALA A 193 10.53 21.49 -25.76
C ALA A 193 10.75 20.25 -26.66
N LEU A 194 11.20 19.13 -26.09
CA LEU A 194 11.36 17.87 -26.84
C LEU A 194 10.03 17.35 -27.39
N LEU A 195 8.99 17.36 -26.56
CA LEU A 195 7.65 16.90 -26.95
C LEU A 195 6.99 17.82 -27.99
N ALA A 196 7.16 19.14 -27.82
CA ALA A 196 6.60 20.13 -28.74
C ALA A 196 7.30 20.14 -30.12
N ALA A 197 8.55 19.67 -30.21
CA ALA A 197 9.29 19.54 -31.46
C ALA A 197 9.02 18.22 -32.21
N ALA A 198 8.28 17.29 -31.61
CA ALA A 198 7.99 16.00 -32.21
C ALA A 198 6.86 16.08 -33.24
N ASP A 199 7.00 15.37 -34.34
CA ASP A 199 5.96 15.28 -35.38
C ASP A 199 4.88 14.25 -35.01
N ARG A 200 5.24 13.21 -34.28
CA ARG A 200 4.35 12.10 -33.89
C ARG A 200 4.57 11.69 -32.44
N PRO A 201 4.27 12.58 -31.47
CA PRO A 201 4.42 12.26 -30.08
C PRO A 201 3.40 11.21 -29.62
N ALA A 202 3.77 10.38 -28.66
CA ALA A 202 2.84 9.50 -27.96
C ALA A 202 3.02 9.58 -26.45
N ILE A 203 1.97 9.22 -25.73
CA ILE A 203 1.96 9.17 -24.27
C ILE A 203 1.68 7.75 -23.83
N ILE A 204 2.41 7.29 -22.82
CA ILE A 204 2.11 6.06 -22.09
C ILE A 204 1.71 6.46 -20.67
N ALA A 205 0.44 6.32 -20.38
CA ALA A 205 -0.12 6.62 -19.08
C ALA A 205 -0.08 5.38 -18.18
N GLY A 206 0.36 5.54 -16.96
CA GLY A 206 0.42 4.49 -15.97
C GLY A 206 -0.30 4.87 -14.68
N ASP A 207 -0.44 3.89 -13.78
CA ASP A 207 -1.20 3.97 -12.53
C ASP A 207 -0.90 5.18 -11.66
N GLY A 208 0.33 5.71 -11.72
CA GLY A 208 0.73 6.91 -10.99
C GLY A 208 -0.09 8.14 -11.37
N VAL A 209 -0.53 8.24 -12.62
CA VAL A 209 -1.37 9.35 -13.10
C VAL A 209 -2.71 9.37 -12.38
N GLY A 210 -3.37 8.21 -12.29
CA GLY A 210 -4.64 8.08 -11.58
C GLY A 210 -4.51 8.31 -10.08
N ARG A 211 -3.48 7.71 -9.46
CA ARG A 211 -3.23 7.82 -8.00
C ARG A 211 -2.92 9.25 -7.56
N ASP A 212 -2.22 10.00 -8.39
CA ASP A 212 -1.85 11.39 -8.08
C ASP A 212 -2.94 12.39 -8.51
N GLY A 213 -4.11 11.92 -8.98
CA GLY A 213 -5.20 12.78 -9.44
C GLY A 213 -4.86 13.58 -10.69
N ALA A 214 -3.86 13.13 -11.47
CA ALA A 214 -3.29 13.88 -12.59
C ALA A 214 -3.95 13.61 -13.95
N VAL A 215 -5.04 12.82 -14.00
CA VAL A 215 -5.73 12.43 -15.25
C VAL A 215 -6.11 13.66 -16.09
N GLY A 216 -6.75 14.67 -15.50
CA GLY A 216 -7.13 15.89 -16.22
C GLY A 216 -5.95 16.71 -16.72
N ALA A 217 -4.82 16.68 -16.00
CA ALA A 217 -3.59 17.33 -16.46
C ALA A 217 -2.99 16.59 -17.66
N LEU A 218 -2.97 15.26 -17.63
CA LEU A 218 -2.48 14.44 -18.73
C LEU A 218 -3.33 14.59 -20.00
N VAL A 219 -4.66 14.67 -19.84
CA VAL A 219 -5.58 14.95 -20.98
C VAL A 219 -5.19 16.26 -21.66
N ARG A 220 -5.02 17.34 -20.90
CA ARG A 220 -4.60 18.65 -21.48
C ARG A 220 -3.25 18.55 -22.20
N VAL A 221 -2.29 17.80 -21.68
CA VAL A 221 -1.00 17.57 -22.35
C VAL A 221 -1.19 16.80 -23.65
N ALA A 222 -1.99 15.73 -23.64
CA ALA A 222 -2.30 14.94 -24.83
C ALA A 222 -2.97 15.81 -25.92
N GLU A 223 -3.94 16.64 -25.56
CA GLU A 223 -4.64 17.54 -26.48
C GLU A 223 -3.70 18.61 -27.05
N ALA A 224 -2.87 19.24 -26.20
CA ALA A 224 -1.91 20.26 -26.64
C ALA A 224 -0.87 19.75 -27.62
N LEU A 225 -0.48 18.46 -27.50
CA LEU A 225 0.49 17.81 -28.38
C LEU A 225 -0.16 17.07 -29.55
N GLY A 226 -1.47 16.86 -29.55
CA GLY A 226 -2.13 15.88 -30.47
C GLY A 226 -1.61 14.46 -30.27
N ALA A 227 -1.15 14.12 -29.06
CA ALA A 227 -0.43 12.88 -28.80
C ALA A 227 -1.38 11.70 -28.57
N VAL A 228 -1.18 10.63 -29.34
CA VAL A 228 -1.85 9.37 -29.11
C VAL A 228 -1.46 8.83 -27.73
N THR A 229 -2.46 8.38 -26.94
CA THR A 229 -2.23 7.96 -25.55
C THR A 229 -2.61 6.50 -25.36
N TYR A 230 -1.66 5.74 -24.81
CA TYR A 230 -1.82 4.33 -24.44
C TYR A 230 -1.83 4.19 -22.93
N HIS A 231 -2.60 3.20 -22.43
CA HIS A 231 -2.36 2.68 -21.08
C HIS A 231 -1.11 1.80 -21.04
N GLN A 232 -0.40 1.83 -19.90
CA GLN A 232 0.63 0.82 -19.64
C GLN A 232 0.05 -0.60 -19.70
N PRO A 233 0.84 -1.64 -19.99
CA PRO A 233 0.34 -3.00 -19.83
C PRO A 233 -0.11 -3.27 -18.39
N MET A 234 -1.28 -3.90 -18.21
CA MET A 234 -1.80 -4.28 -16.89
C MET A 234 -1.89 -3.11 -15.90
N ASN A 235 -2.63 -2.08 -16.26
CA ASN A 235 -2.90 -0.96 -15.39
C ASN A 235 -3.91 -1.33 -14.27
N ASP A 236 -3.73 -0.75 -13.10
CA ASP A 236 -4.55 -0.97 -11.89
C ASP A 236 -5.48 0.22 -11.59
N CYS A 237 -5.33 1.35 -12.29
CA CYS A 237 -6.08 2.58 -12.08
C CYS A 237 -6.56 3.16 -13.41
N LEU A 238 -7.55 4.07 -13.34
CA LEU A 238 -7.88 4.92 -14.47
C LEU A 238 -6.80 6.01 -14.59
N ASP A 239 -6.02 5.96 -15.62
CA ASP A 239 -4.89 6.85 -15.89
C ASP A 239 -5.13 7.76 -17.11
N PHE A 240 -6.05 7.37 -18.03
CA PHE A 240 -6.53 8.19 -19.14
C PHE A 240 -7.95 7.77 -19.52
N PRO A 241 -8.85 8.68 -19.91
CA PRO A 241 -10.24 8.33 -20.26
C PRO A 241 -10.31 7.45 -21.51
N GLY A 242 -10.91 6.27 -21.38
CA GLY A 242 -11.06 5.32 -22.50
C GLY A 242 -11.99 5.79 -23.62
N SER A 243 -12.82 6.82 -23.39
CA SER A 243 -13.70 7.46 -24.40
C SER A 243 -13.03 8.65 -25.11
N HIS A 244 -11.81 9.03 -24.74
CA HIS A 244 -11.13 10.18 -25.34
C HIS A 244 -10.66 9.89 -26.77
N PRO A 245 -10.81 10.83 -27.74
CA PRO A 245 -10.42 10.58 -29.14
C PRO A 245 -8.94 10.22 -29.35
N LEU A 246 -8.04 10.68 -28.45
CA LEU A 246 -6.62 10.36 -28.51
C LEU A 246 -6.27 9.05 -27.78
N TYR A 247 -7.24 8.34 -27.20
CA TYR A 247 -6.99 7.06 -26.54
C TYR A 247 -6.85 5.91 -27.55
N ALA A 248 -5.72 5.20 -27.52
CA ALA A 248 -5.42 4.10 -28.43
C ALA A 248 -5.50 2.70 -27.77
N GLY A 249 -5.94 2.63 -26.52
CA GLY A 249 -6.05 1.35 -25.80
C GLY A 249 -4.83 1.01 -24.94
N PRO A 250 -4.85 -0.16 -24.29
CA PRO A 250 -3.70 -0.63 -23.53
C PRO A 250 -2.57 -1.12 -24.45
N LEU A 251 -1.33 -0.89 -24.04
CA LEU A 251 -0.19 -1.54 -24.70
C LEU A 251 -0.27 -3.06 -24.48
N PRO A 252 0.07 -3.86 -25.50
CA PRO A 252 0.15 -5.31 -25.35
C PRO A 252 1.16 -5.70 -24.25
N PRO A 253 0.93 -6.79 -23.49
CA PRO A 253 1.82 -7.21 -22.41
C PRO A 253 3.07 -7.96 -22.89
N VAL A 254 3.42 -7.87 -24.16
CA VAL A 254 4.58 -8.56 -24.80
C VAL A 254 5.44 -7.56 -25.54
N ASN A 255 6.77 -7.74 -25.49
CA ASN A 255 7.75 -6.80 -26.07
C ASN A 255 7.51 -6.52 -27.55
N ALA A 256 7.26 -7.56 -28.37
CA ALA A 256 7.00 -7.40 -29.79
C ALA A 256 5.75 -6.56 -30.09
N GLY A 257 4.72 -6.71 -29.26
CA GLY A 257 3.49 -5.92 -29.36
C GLY A 257 3.70 -4.46 -28.95
N ILE A 258 4.44 -4.21 -27.86
CA ILE A 258 4.82 -2.86 -27.44
C ILE A 258 5.62 -2.17 -28.54
N HIS A 259 6.66 -2.85 -29.08
CA HIS A 259 7.46 -2.31 -30.16
C HIS A 259 6.61 -1.95 -31.38
N LYS A 260 5.70 -2.85 -31.79
CA LYS A 260 4.81 -2.62 -32.92
C LYS A 260 3.88 -1.42 -32.70
N ALA A 261 3.32 -1.28 -31.48
CA ALA A 261 2.42 -0.17 -31.14
C ALA A 261 3.13 1.19 -31.14
N LEU A 262 4.39 1.21 -30.73
CA LEU A 262 5.18 2.44 -30.60
C LEU A 262 6.03 2.74 -31.84
N LEU A 263 6.11 1.81 -32.79
CA LEU A 263 6.85 2.01 -34.03
C LEU A 263 6.24 3.17 -34.83
N GLY A 264 7.05 4.16 -35.10
CA GLY A 264 6.62 5.33 -35.87
C GLY A 264 6.30 6.56 -35.02
N HIS A 265 6.31 6.48 -33.71
CA HIS A 265 6.37 7.65 -32.86
C HIS A 265 7.82 8.11 -32.67
N ASP A 266 8.05 9.42 -32.69
CA ASP A 266 9.36 10.03 -32.60
C ASP A 266 9.69 10.60 -31.22
N ALA A 267 8.69 10.79 -30.37
CA ALA A 267 8.85 11.12 -28.96
C ALA A 267 7.82 10.40 -28.09
N LEU A 268 8.24 9.96 -26.90
CA LEU A 268 7.40 9.27 -25.94
C LEU A 268 7.44 9.99 -24.58
N LEU A 269 6.26 10.38 -24.08
CA LEU A 269 6.08 10.76 -22.69
C LEU A 269 5.60 9.54 -21.89
N ILE A 270 6.39 9.08 -20.94
CA ILE A 270 6.01 8.00 -20.03
C ILE A 270 5.68 8.62 -18.68
N ALA A 271 4.38 8.66 -18.33
CA ALA A 271 3.87 9.31 -17.14
C ALA A 271 3.27 8.30 -16.16
N GLY A 272 3.74 8.31 -14.92
CA GLY A 272 3.19 7.46 -13.85
C GLY A 272 3.39 5.94 -14.03
N CYS A 273 4.18 5.51 -14.98
CA CYS A 273 4.42 4.11 -15.29
C CYS A 273 5.49 3.48 -14.39
N ARG A 274 5.37 2.18 -14.16
CA ARG A 274 6.44 1.35 -13.58
C ARG A 274 7.40 0.87 -14.65
N ALA A 275 7.85 1.63 -15.60
CA ALA A 275 8.57 1.11 -16.73
C ALA A 275 8.01 -0.27 -17.22
N PHE A 276 8.07 -0.61 -18.40
CA PHE A 276 7.39 -1.77 -18.96
C PHE A 276 7.68 -3.06 -18.18
N ALA A 277 6.65 -3.77 -17.71
CA ALA A 277 6.72 -5.09 -17.12
C ALA A 277 6.05 -6.11 -18.06
N PRO A 278 6.61 -6.38 -19.24
CA PRO A 278 6.05 -7.33 -20.20
C PRO A 278 6.16 -8.75 -19.65
N HIS A 279 5.28 -9.62 -20.11
CA HIS A 279 5.34 -11.04 -19.76
C HIS A 279 6.48 -11.78 -20.48
N HIS A 280 6.93 -11.29 -21.63
CA HIS A 280 8.01 -11.87 -22.45
C HIS A 280 8.80 -10.78 -23.20
#